data_a968e76fc76bdb57e1d66ddab268a53c
#
_entry.id   a968e76fc76bdb57e1d66ddab268a53c
#
_cell.length_a   1.000
_cell.length_b   1.000
_cell.length_c   1.000
_cell.angle_alpha   90.00
_cell.angle_beta   90.00
_cell.angle_gamma   90.00
#
_symmetry.space_group_name_H-M   'P 1'
#
loop_
_entity.id
_entity.type
_entity.pdbx_description
1 polymer ?
#
loop_
_entity_poly.entity_id
_entity_poly.type
_entity_poly.pdbx_seq_one_letter_code
_entity_poly.pdbx_strand_id
1 'polypeptide(L)'
;VMKSENGKIFAWKIRAVYAGMVCFAILLISYRPHENFRIACLDVGQGDGIVVEIENRWSILIDGGSTNKNELGKYQLLPYLKSRGISRLDGIYVSHTDEDHISGVRELLEFVEKDLTSLRIENLILPKWSDIQENKNYRELTELAESAGVRVLTVKAGDEIRYGTVRLKVLWPESTASGREVNEDAMVLEMISKDFKGLFTGDIGMVTEEKLIQNGCLEDVDFLKTAHHGSRYSTGAE
;
A
#
# COMPACT_ATOMS: atom_id res chain seq x y z
N VAL A 1 -33.48 -56.35 13.79
CA VAL A 1 -33.85 -54.98 13.42
C VAL A 1 -33.11 -53.93 14.29
N MET A 2 -33.02 -54.10 15.63
CA MET A 2 -32.38 -53.16 16.56
C MET A 2 -30.87 -52.95 16.31
N LYS A 3 -30.08 -53.90 15.79
CA LYS A 3 -28.66 -53.77 15.52
C LYS A 3 -28.32 -52.80 14.36
N SER A 4 -29.24 -52.61 13.40
CA SER A 4 -29.09 -51.74 12.24
C SER A 4 -29.30 -50.24 12.58
N GLU A 5 -30.16 -49.91 13.53
CA GLU A 5 -30.45 -48.52 13.92
C GLU A 5 -29.32 -47.92 14.77
N ASN A 6 -28.76 -48.70 15.70
CA ASN A 6 -27.64 -48.29 16.50
C ASN A 6 -26.36 -47.96 15.65
N GLY A 7 -26.15 -48.70 14.59
CA GLY A 7 -25.06 -48.41 13.66
C GLY A 7 -25.23 -47.14 12.86
N LYS A 8 -26.46 -46.82 12.45
CA LYS A 8 -26.79 -45.54 11.78
C LYS A 8 -26.64 -44.33 12.69
N ILE A 9 -27.14 -44.47 13.94
CA ILE A 9 -26.99 -43.42 14.94
C ILE A 9 -25.53 -43.16 15.30
N PHE A 10 -24.71 -44.20 15.43
CA PHE A 10 -23.28 -44.07 15.67
C PHE A 10 -22.56 -43.38 14.52
N ALA A 11 -22.83 -43.82 13.27
CA ALA A 11 -22.26 -43.18 12.08
C ALA A 11 -22.67 -41.71 11.93
N TRP A 12 -23.89 -41.34 12.28
CA TRP A 12 -24.37 -39.95 12.27
C TRP A 12 -23.62 -39.09 13.32
N LYS A 13 -23.44 -39.62 14.54
CA LYS A 13 -22.68 -38.93 15.60
C LYS A 13 -21.23 -38.64 15.17
N ILE A 14 -20.57 -39.64 14.55
CA ILE A 14 -19.21 -39.45 14.03
C ILE A 14 -19.17 -38.35 12.96
N ARG A 15 -20.10 -38.38 11.99
CA ARG A 15 -20.19 -37.34 10.93
C ARG A 15 -20.44 -35.95 11.53
N ALA A 16 -21.28 -35.86 12.56
CA ALA A 16 -21.54 -34.58 13.24
C ALA A 16 -20.27 -34.04 13.94
N VAL A 17 -19.47 -34.91 14.59
CA VAL A 17 -18.20 -34.55 15.20
C VAL A 17 -17.21 -34.04 14.14
N TYR A 18 -17.06 -34.76 13.02
CA TYR A 18 -16.17 -34.30 11.94
C TYR A 18 -16.65 -32.96 11.35
N ALA A 19 -17.95 -32.78 11.10
CA ALA A 19 -18.48 -31.51 10.64
C ALA A 19 -18.21 -30.38 11.64
N GLY A 20 -18.38 -30.63 12.94
CA GLY A 20 -18.05 -29.68 13.99
C GLY A 20 -16.56 -29.31 14.00
N MET A 21 -15.67 -30.29 13.85
CA MET A 21 -14.22 -30.05 13.77
C MET A 21 -13.85 -29.22 12.53
N VAL A 22 -14.44 -29.51 11.39
CA VAL A 22 -14.23 -28.73 10.16
C VAL A 22 -14.74 -27.30 10.32
N CYS A 23 -15.94 -27.11 10.85
CA CYS A 23 -16.46 -25.78 11.14
C CYS A 23 -15.58 -25.00 12.12
N PHE A 24 -15.11 -25.66 13.17
CA PHE A 24 -14.21 -25.04 14.15
C PHE A 24 -12.86 -24.66 13.53
N ALA A 25 -12.29 -25.53 12.70
CA ALA A 25 -11.06 -25.22 11.95
C ALA A 25 -11.26 -24.03 11.01
N ILE A 26 -12.39 -23.97 10.29
CA ILE A 26 -12.76 -22.84 9.44
C ILE A 26 -12.86 -21.56 10.27
N LEU A 27 -13.53 -21.61 11.42
CA LEU A 27 -13.65 -20.46 12.33
C LEU A 27 -12.27 -19.98 12.83
N LEU A 28 -11.38 -20.89 13.20
CA LEU A 28 -10.03 -20.54 13.63
C LEU A 28 -9.21 -19.89 12.52
N ILE A 29 -9.29 -20.41 11.30
CA ILE A 29 -8.58 -19.88 10.13
C ILE A 29 -9.17 -18.52 9.71
N SER A 30 -10.49 -18.36 9.88
CA SER A 30 -11.19 -17.13 9.50
C SER A 30 -11.13 -16.04 10.58
N TYR A 31 -10.76 -16.42 11.82
CA TYR A 31 -10.67 -15.46 12.91
C TYR A 31 -9.50 -14.50 12.68
N ARG A 32 -9.82 -13.24 12.48
CA ARG A 32 -8.85 -12.13 12.43
C ARG A 32 -9.11 -11.23 13.63
N PRO A 33 -8.12 -11.01 14.51
CA PRO A 33 -8.26 -10.03 15.58
C PRO A 33 -8.56 -8.67 14.96
N HIS A 34 -9.39 -7.89 15.63
CA HIS A 34 -9.69 -6.53 15.20
C HIS A 34 -8.46 -5.66 15.45
N GLU A 35 -7.81 -5.24 14.37
CA GLU A 35 -6.72 -4.27 14.40
C GLU A 35 -7.24 -2.96 13.81
N ASN A 36 -6.92 -1.83 14.45
CA ASN A 36 -7.29 -0.53 13.91
C ASN A 36 -6.56 -0.28 12.59
N PHE A 37 -5.27 -0.60 12.55
CA PHE A 37 -4.45 -0.59 11.35
C PHE A 37 -3.20 -1.46 11.56
N ARG A 38 -2.55 -1.80 10.45
CA ARG A 38 -1.26 -2.49 10.41
C ARG A 38 -0.42 -1.85 9.31
N ILE A 39 0.82 -1.49 9.62
CA ILE A 39 1.82 -1.05 8.65
C ILE A 39 2.83 -2.18 8.47
N ALA A 40 3.08 -2.60 7.25
CA ALA A 40 4.04 -3.63 6.91
C ALA A 40 5.02 -3.09 5.87
N CYS A 41 6.27 -2.88 6.28
CA CYS A 41 7.37 -2.55 5.38
C CYS A 41 7.90 -3.87 4.80
N LEU A 42 7.87 -4.00 3.50
CA LEU A 42 8.32 -5.21 2.80
C LEU A 42 9.82 -5.13 2.51
N ASP A 43 10.51 -6.25 2.64
CA ASP A 43 11.91 -6.35 2.18
C ASP A 43 11.94 -6.37 0.65
N VAL A 44 11.91 -5.21 0.05
CA VAL A 44 11.99 -5.04 -1.42
C VAL A 44 13.44 -4.87 -1.92
N GLY A 45 14.42 -4.88 -1.03
CA GLY A 45 15.81 -4.57 -1.34
C GLY A 45 16.03 -3.07 -1.47
N GLN A 46 16.68 -2.62 -2.54
CA GLN A 46 16.85 -1.19 -2.81
C GLN A 46 15.55 -0.65 -3.43
N GLY A 47 14.75 0.01 -2.61
CA GLY A 47 13.45 0.56 -2.97
C GLY A 47 12.47 0.61 -1.81
N ASP A 48 11.23 0.93 -2.08
CA ASP A 48 10.16 1.03 -1.09
C ASP A 48 8.94 0.15 -1.45
N GLY A 49 8.31 -0.39 -0.41
CA GLY A 49 7.05 -1.12 -0.55
C GLY A 49 6.40 -1.27 0.81
N ILE A 50 5.33 -0.52 1.06
CA ILE A 50 4.67 -0.47 2.36
C ILE A 50 3.19 -0.77 2.18
N VAL A 51 2.70 -1.82 2.82
CA VAL A 51 1.28 -2.16 2.85
C VAL A 51 0.66 -1.69 4.14
N VAL A 52 -0.44 -0.95 4.04
CA VAL A 52 -1.22 -0.53 5.20
C VAL A 52 -2.61 -1.17 5.13
N GLU A 53 -2.91 -2.00 6.11
CA GLU A 53 -4.24 -2.60 6.32
C GLU A 53 -4.97 -1.77 7.38
N ILE A 54 -6.22 -1.37 7.13
CA ILE A 54 -6.99 -0.49 8.00
C ILE A 54 -8.32 -1.15 8.32
N GLU A 55 -8.61 -1.34 9.62
CA GLU A 55 -9.86 -1.88 10.17
C GLU A 55 -10.29 -3.23 9.54
N ASN A 56 -9.34 -4.04 9.06
CA ASN A 56 -9.61 -5.26 8.29
C ASN A 56 -10.54 -5.05 7.07
N ARG A 57 -10.66 -3.83 6.59
CA ARG A 57 -11.61 -3.42 5.55
C ARG A 57 -10.95 -2.75 4.34
N TRP A 58 -9.99 -1.87 4.60
CA TRP A 58 -9.28 -1.14 3.55
C TRP A 58 -7.81 -1.58 3.51
N SER A 59 -7.27 -1.62 2.32
CA SER A 59 -5.86 -1.94 2.11
C SER A 59 -5.28 -0.97 1.09
N ILE A 60 -4.15 -0.38 1.44
CA ILE A 60 -3.41 0.50 0.54
C ILE A 60 -1.96 0.03 0.42
N LEU A 61 -1.36 0.34 -0.70
CA LEU A 61 0.07 0.17 -0.95
C LEU A 61 0.69 1.55 -1.11
N ILE A 62 1.77 1.83 -0.40
CA ILE A 62 2.58 3.03 -0.57
C ILE A 62 3.90 2.58 -1.18
N ASP A 63 4.13 3.02 -2.40
CA ASP A 63 5.21 2.56 -3.27
C ASP A 63 5.22 1.03 -3.46
N GLY A 64 6.04 0.55 -4.33
CA GLY A 64 6.19 -0.88 -4.60
C GLY A 64 7.19 -1.10 -5.71
N GLY A 65 8.44 -0.73 -5.45
CA GLY A 65 9.49 -0.85 -6.45
C GLY A 65 10.80 -1.38 -5.87
N SER A 66 11.71 -1.72 -6.78
CA SER A 66 13.07 -2.16 -6.46
C SER A 66 13.97 -2.02 -7.68
N THR A 67 15.22 -1.60 -7.44
CA THR A 67 16.26 -1.61 -8.49
C THR A 67 17.11 -2.87 -8.47
N ASN A 68 17.07 -3.69 -7.44
CA ASN A 68 17.89 -4.89 -7.31
C ASN A 68 17.13 -6.20 -7.19
N LYS A 69 15.77 -6.16 -7.14
CA LYS A 69 14.92 -7.34 -7.19
C LYS A 69 14.03 -7.30 -8.44
N ASN A 70 14.20 -8.29 -9.30
CA ASN A 70 13.39 -8.43 -10.50
C ASN A 70 12.02 -9.05 -10.16
N GLU A 71 11.01 -8.75 -10.98
CA GLU A 71 9.65 -9.28 -10.85
C GLU A 71 9.08 -9.13 -9.42
N LEU A 72 9.28 -7.95 -8.81
CA LEU A 72 8.89 -7.65 -7.43
C LEU A 72 7.39 -7.82 -7.21
N GLY A 73 6.58 -7.36 -8.16
CA GLY A 73 5.13 -7.51 -8.14
C GLY A 73 4.70 -8.97 -8.05
N LYS A 74 5.35 -9.81 -8.85
CA LYS A 74 5.04 -11.25 -8.96
C LYS A 74 5.51 -12.07 -7.75
N TYR A 75 6.72 -11.83 -7.28
CA TYR A 75 7.34 -12.72 -6.27
C TYR A 75 7.27 -12.17 -4.85
N GLN A 76 6.94 -10.91 -4.65
CA GLN A 76 6.85 -10.32 -3.32
C GLN A 76 5.51 -9.64 -3.05
N LEU A 77 5.12 -8.62 -3.83
CA LEU A 77 3.91 -7.85 -3.54
C LEU A 77 2.65 -8.73 -3.62
N LEU A 78 2.43 -9.40 -4.74
CA LEU A 78 1.24 -10.23 -4.93
C LEU A 78 1.17 -11.43 -3.97
N PRO A 79 2.26 -12.19 -3.71
CA PRO A 79 2.26 -13.23 -2.68
C PRO A 79 2.00 -12.71 -1.28
N TYR A 80 2.57 -11.55 -0.90
CA TYR A 80 2.27 -10.92 0.37
C TYR A 80 0.78 -10.59 0.50
N LEU A 81 0.22 -9.86 -0.47
CA LEU A 81 -1.20 -9.51 -0.48
C LEU A 81 -2.09 -10.74 -0.37
N LYS A 82 -1.80 -11.80 -1.14
CA LYS A 82 -2.51 -13.08 -1.06
C LYS A 82 -2.39 -13.75 0.30
N SER A 83 -1.21 -13.74 0.91
CA SER A 83 -0.98 -14.32 2.25
C SER A 83 -1.80 -13.60 3.33
N ARG A 84 -2.02 -12.31 3.14
CA ARG A 84 -2.88 -11.48 4.00
C ARG A 84 -4.37 -11.61 3.66
N GLY A 85 -4.71 -12.30 2.56
CA GLY A 85 -6.07 -12.39 2.03
C GLY A 85 -6.58 -11.05 1.49
N ILE A 86 -5.67 -10.18 1.09
CA ILE A 86 -5.99 -8.91 0.44
C ILE A 86 -6.26 -9.20 -1.03
N SER A 87 -7.52 -9.06 -1.44
CA SER A 87 -7.98 -9.22 -2.82
C SER A 87 -8.32 -7.88 -3.48
N ARG A 88 -8.21 -6.79 -2.73
CA ARG A 88 -8.47 -5.42 -3.20
C ARG A 88 -7.49 -4.46 -2.55
N LEU A 89 -6.90 -3.60 -3.36
CA LEU A 89 -6.22 -2.39 -2.93
C LEU A 89 -7.15 -1.20 -3.19
N ASP A 90 -7.50 -0.48 -2.14
CA ASP A 90 -8.32 0.72 -2.23
C ASP A 90 -7.54 1.90 -2.83
N GLY A 91 -6.22 1.85 -2.71
CA GLY A 91 -5.32 2.80 -3.34
C GLY A 91 -3.88 2.29 -3.39
N ILE A 92 -3.20 2.64 -4.47
CA ILE A 92 -1.74 2.59 -4.57
C ILE A 92 -1.26 4.04 -4.59
N TYR A 93 -0.50 4.43 -3.59
CA TYR A 93 0.11 5.74 -3.48
C TYR A 93 1.55 5.63 -3.98
N VAL A 94 1.87 6.37 -5.01
CA VAL A 94 3.23 6.44 -5.57
C VAL A 94 3.83 7.77 -5.15
N SER A 95 4.90 7.72 -4.37
CA SER A 95 5.57 8.94 -3.91
C SER A 95 6.18 9.71 -5.08
N HIS A 96 6.87 9.00 -5.96
CA HIS A 96 7.45 9.50 -7.19
C HIS A 96 7.70 8.35 -8.18
N THR A 97 8.24 8.65 -9.36
CA THR A 97 8.19 7.70 -10.48
C THR A 97 9.53 7.04 -10.82
N ASP A 98 10.45 6.97 -9.86
CA ASP A 98 11.68 6.20 -10.02
C ASP A 98 11.43 4.70 -9.89
N GLU A 99 12.24 3.88 -10.54
CA GLU A 99 12.01 2.42 -10.65
C GLU A 99 11.95 1.70 -9.31
N ASP A 100 12.69 2.18 -8.31
CA ASP A 100 12.69 1.63 -6.96
C ASP A 100 11.42 1.95 -6.15
N HIS A 101 10.50 2.72 -6.74
CA HIS A 101 9.17 3.00 -6.18
C HIS A 101 8.03 2.43 -7.03
N ILE A 102 8.25 2.20 -8.34
CA ILE A 102 7.16 1.84 -9.25
C ILE A 102 7.30 0.50 -9.97
N SER A 103 8.47 -0.15 -10.00
CA SER A 103 8.66 -1.35 -10.82
C SER A 103 7.67 -2.47 -10.52
N GLY A 104 7.42 -2.77 -9.26
CA GLY A 104 6.42 -3.77 -8.85
C GLY A 104 4.99 -3.26 -8.95
N VAL A 105 4.74 -1.96 -8.79
CA VAL A 105 3.43 -1.35 -9.05
C VAL A 105 3.04 -1.55 -10.52
N ARG A 106 3.98 -1.28 -11.44
CA ARG A 106 3.79 -1.52 -12.87
C ARG A 106 3.40 -2.98 -13.15
N GLU A 107 4.12 -3.94 -12.56
CA GLU A 107 3.80 -5.35 -12.68
C GLU A 107 2.41 -5.71 -12.14
N LEU A 108 2.00 -5.15 -10.99
CA LEU A 108 0.65 -5.38 -10.45
C LEU A 108 -0.44 -4.87 -11.40
N LEU A 109 -0.24 -3.67 -11.98
CA LEU A 109 -1.17 -3.09 -12.97
C LEU A 109 -1.23 -3.95 -14.24
N GLU A 110 -0.08 -4.43 -14.74
CA GLU A 110 -0.04 -5.35 -15.88
C GLU A 110 -0.77 -6.68 -15.61
N PHE A 111 -0.66 -7.21 -14.39
CA PHE A 111 -1.38 -8.45 -14.03
C PHE A 111 -2.90 -8.21 -13.99
N VAL A 112 -3.34 -7.03 -13.54
CA VAL A 112 -4.75 -6.67 -13.55
C VAL A 112 -5.24 -6.46 -14.99
N GLU A 113 -4.50 -5.69 -15.80
CA GLU A 113 -4.85 -5.42 -17.21
C GLU A 113 -4.99 -6.72 -18.02
N LYS A 114 -4.10 -7.70 -17.77
CA LYS A 114 -4.06 -8.98 -18.50
C LYS A 114 -4.93 -10.08 -17.86
N ASP A 115 -5.75 -9.77 -16.85
CA ASP A 115 -6.55 -10.75 -16.08
C ASP A 115 -5.72 -11.92 -15.50
N LEU A 116 -4.45 -11.68 -15.16
CA LEU A 116 -3.56 -12.69 -14.59
C LEU A 116 -3.69 -12.82 -13.06
N THR A 117 -4.49 -11.99 -12.44
CA THR A 117 -4.74 -11.99 -10.99
C THR A 117 -6.19 -11.65 -10.68
N SER A 118 -6.67 -12.13 -9.53
CA SER A 118 -7.96 -11.69 -8.98
C SER A 118 -7.85 -10.44 -8.10
N LEU A 119 -6.67 -9.85 -7.97
CA LEU A 119 -6.48 -8.59 -7.26
C LEU A 119 -7.22 -7.47 -8.00
N ARG A 120 -7.93 -6.66 -7.24
CA ARG A 120 -8.56 -5.42 -7.75
C ARG A 120 -7.80 -4.22 -7.20
N ILE A 121 -7.57 -3.24 -8.06
CA ILE A 121 -6.96 -1.96 -7.69
C ILE A 121 -7.97 -0.89 -8.03
N GLU A 122 -8.41 -0.12 -7.03
CA GLU A 122 -9.45 0.89 -7.21
C GLU A 122 -8.88 2.21 -7.72
N ASN A 123 -7.76 2.64 -7.11
CA ASN A 123 -7.16 3.93 -7.42
C ASN A 123 -5.63 3.83 -7.48
N LEU A 124 -5.03 4.53 -8.43
CA LEU A 124 -3.62 4.90 -8.45
C LEU A 124 -3.53 6.39 -8.09
N ILE A 125 -2.81 6.71 -7.02
CA ILE A 125 -2.68 8.07 -6.49
C ILE A 125 -1.25 8.55 -6.73
N LEU A 126 -1.12 9.62 -7.51
CA LEU A 126 0.15 10.19 -7.96
C LEU A 126 0.30 11.63 -7.44
N PRO A 127 1.53 12.13 -7.26
CA PRO A 127 1.75 13.54 -6.98
C PRO A 127 1.28 14.40 -8.16
N LYS A 128 0.72 15.56 -7.84
CA LYS A 128 0.28 16.52 -8.88
C LYS A 128 1.46 17.34 -9.36
N TRP A 129 1.94 17.03 -10.56
CA TRP A 129 2.99 17.76 -11.25
C TRP A 129 2.42 18.52 -12.45
N SER A 130 3.06 19.65 -12.82
CA SER A 130 2.64 20.44 -14.00
C SER A 130 3.22 19.89 -15.30
N ASP A 131 4.44 19.37 -15.26
CA ASP A 131 5.22 18.96 -16.46
C ASP A 131 5.22 17.44 -16.67
N ILE A 132 4.09 16.77 -16.38
CA ILE A 132 3.92 15.30 -16.49
C ILE A 132 4.28 14.77 -17.87
N GLN A 133 4.14 15.61 -18.92
CA GLN A 133 4.48 15.22 -20.29
C GLN A 133 5.98 14.97 -20.49
N GLU A 134 6.83 15.55 -19.68
CA GLU A 134 8.28 15.35 -19.73
C GLU A 134 8.70 14.10 -18.95
N ASN A 135 7.87 13.59 -18.03
CA ASN A 135 8.17 12.39 -17.25
C ASN A 135 7.59 11.13 -17.91
N LYS A 136 8.47 10.34 -18.51
CA LYS A 136 8.10 9.13 -19.23
C LYS A 136 7.42 8.10 -18.30
N ASN A 137 8.02 7.83 -17.14
CA ASN A 137 7.50 6.82 -16.20
C ASN A 137 6.10 7.20 -15.69
N TYR A 138 5.87 8.49 -15.44
CA TYR A 138 4.57 8.99 -15.01
C TYR A 138 3.49 8.72 -16.04
N ARG A 139 3.77 9.02 -17.32
CA ARG A 139 2.82 8.79 -18.41
C ARG A 139 2.53 7.32 -18.61
N GLU A 140 3.59 6.49 -18.72
CA GLU A 140 3.44 5.04 -18.91
C GLU A 140 2.65 4.39 -17.77
N LEU A 141 2.91 4.81 -16.53
CA LEU A 141 2.18 4.30 -15.38
C LEU A 141 0.71 4.72 -15.39
N THR A 142 0.42 5.97 -15.79
CA THR A 142 -0.95 6.48 -15.94
C THR A 142 -1.70 5.73 -17.04
N GLU A 143 -1.13 5.60 -18.23
CA GLU A 143 -1.72 4.89 -19.36
C GLU A 143 -2.00 3.42 -19.02
N LEU A 144 -1.08 2.77 -18.33
CA LEU A 144 -1.24 1.38 -17.88
C LEU A 144 -2.36 1.25 -16.85
N ALA A 145 -2.44 2.16 -15.88
CA ALA A 145 -3.52 2.16 -14.88
C ALA A 145 -4.90 2.35 -15.55
N GLU A 146 -5.01 3.28 -16.48
CA GLU A 146 -6.24 3.51 -17.23
C GLU A 146 -6.65 2.28 -18.08
N SER A 147 -5.69 1.62 -18.74
CA SER A 147 -5.95 0.39 -19.50
C SER A 147 -6.38 -0.77 -18.61
N ALA A 148 -5.86 -0.83 -17.37
CA ALA A 148 -6.26 -1.79 -16.35
C ALA A 148 -7.62 -1.47 -15.69
N GLY A 149 -8.28 -0.37 -16.07
CA GLY A 149 -9.53 0.09 -15.47
C GLY A 149 -9.37 0.68 -14.06
N VAL A 150 -8.15 1.06 -13.69
CA VAL A 150 -7.81 1.69 -12.40
C VAL A 150 -7.95 3.21 -12.53
N ARG A 151 -8.62 3.82 -11.55
CA ARG A 151 -8.80 5.29 -11.54
C ARG A 151 -7.50 5.97 -11.15
N VAL A 152 -7.04 6.92 -11.95
CA VAL A 152 -5.89 7.75 -11.63
C VAL A 152 -6.35 9.03 -10.93
N LEU A 153 -5.77 9.30 -9.78
CA LEU A 153 -5.99 10.51 -8.98
C LEU A 153 -4.66 11.23 -8.77
N THR A 154 -4.68 12.56 -8.81
CA THR A 154 -3.50 13.36 -8.49
C THR A 154 -3.74 14.18 -7.24
N VAL A 155 -2.74 14.24 -6.36
CA VAL A 155 -2.82 14.90 -5.06
C VAL A 155 -1.67 15.87 -4.84
N LYS A 156 -1.90 16.86 -3.99
CA LYS A 156 -0.96 17.91 -3.62
C LYS A 156 -1.09 18.26 -2.15
N ALA A 157 -0.19 19.06 -1.63
CA ALA A 157 -0.24 19.55 -0.26
C ALA A 157 -1.62 20.13 0.11
N GLY A 158 -2.14 19.70 1.24
CA GLY A 158 -3.44 20.06 1.78
C GLY A 158 -4.57 19.09 1.42
N ASP A 159 -4.38 18.20 0.46
CA ASP A 159 -5.38 17.16 0.15
C ASP A 159 -5.42 16.09 1.26
N GLU A 160 -6.59 15.52 1.49
CA GLU A 160 -6.81 14.50 2.53
C GLU A 160 -7.70 13.37 2.00
N ILE A 161 -7.30 12.14 2.26
CA ILE A 161 -8.08 10.94 1.93
C ILE A 161 -8.35 10.16 3.22
N ARG A 162 -9.58 9.66 3.40
CA ARG A 162 -10.01 8.97 4.62
C ARG A 162 -10.38 7.53 4.34
N TYR A 163 -9.88 6.65 5.20
CA TYR A 163 -10.22 5.23 5.27
C TYR A 163 -10.69 4.91 6.70
N GLY A 164 -12.00 4.92 6.93
CA GLY A 164 -12.55 4.74 8.26
C GLY A 164 -12.04 5.77 9.26
N THR A 165 -11.35 5.31 10.31
CA THR A 165 -10.76 6.17 11.35
C THR A 165 -9.37 6.71 10.98
N VAL A 166 -8.77 6.24 9.89
CA VAL A 166 -7.46 6.68 9.41
C VAL A 166 -7.62 7.80 8.38
N ARG A 167 -6.82 8.85 8.53
CA ARG A 167 -6.67 9.95 7.58
C ARG A 167 -5.26 9.92 6.98
N LEU A 168 -5.17 10.06 5.67
CA LEU A 168 -3.93 10.31 4.96
C LEU A 168 -3.96 11.75 4.48
N LYS A 169 -3.08 12.57 5.02
CA LYS A 169 -2.92 13.97 4.64
C LYS A 169 -1.68 14.11 3.77
N VAL A 170 -1.82 14.78 2.66
CA VAL A 170 -0.71 15.09 1.76
C VAL A 170 -0.03 16.36 2.27
N LEU A 171 1.24 16.25 2.64
CA LEU A 171 2.05 17.39 3.09
C LEU A 171 2.83 18.02 1.94
N TRP A 172 3.16 17.25 0.91
CA TRP A 172 3.93 17.62 -0.28
C TRP A 172 3.52 16.75 -1.48
N PRO A 173 3.60 17.16 -2.75
CA PRO A 173 4.19 18.40 -3.24
C PRO A 173 3.23 19.61 -3.20
N GLU A 174 3.78 20.82 -3.33
CA GLU A 174 2.99 22.04 -3.55
C GLU A 174 2.28 22.02 -4.92
N SER A 175 1.27 22.87 -5.06
CA SER A 175 0.49 22.95 -6.31
C SER A 175 1.29 23.42 -7.54
N THR A 176 2.47 23.98 -7.30
CA THR A 176 3.41 24.51 -8.30
C THR A 176 4.52 23.54 -8.67
N ALA A 177 4.57 22.36 -8.04
CA ALA A 177 5.58 21.34 -8.34
C ALA A 177 5.57 20.96 -9.81
N SER A 178 6.77 20.87 -10.40
CA SER A 178 6.91 20.55 -11.82
C SER A 178 7.03 19.06 -12.11
N GLY A 179 7.61 18.31 -11.19
CA GLY A 179 8.01 16.92 -11.38
C GLY A 179 9.34 16.77 -12.14
N ARG A 180 10.09 17.88 -12.31
CA ARG A 180 11.43 17.84 -12.94
C ARG A 180 12.47 17.32 -11.96
N GLU A 181 12.38 17.73 -10.72
CA GLU A 181 13.19 17.21 -9.63
C GLU A 181 12.37 16.13 -8.90
N VAL A 182 12.33 14.94 -9.47
CA VAL A 182 11.41 13.86 -9.13
C VAL A 182 11.40 13.53 -7.63
N ASN A 183 12.60 13.51 -7.01
CA ASN A 183 12.73 13.27 -5.57
C ASN A 183 12.24 14.48 -4.75
N GLU A 184 12.67 15.69 -5.07
CA GLU A 184 12.24 16.89 -4.34
C GLU A 184 10.73 17.15 -4.48
N ASP A 185 10.13 16.71 -5.58
CA ASP A 185 8.69 16.80 -5.84
C ASP A 185 7.94 15.50 -5.43
N ALA A 186 8.58 14.58 -4.68
CA ALA A 186 7.96 13.35 -4.23
C ALA A 186 6.84 13.60 -3.21
N MET A 187 5.81 12.76 -3.22
CA MET A 187 4.67 12.86 -2.30
C MET A 187 5.10 12.53 -0.86
N VAL A 188 4.79 13.43 0.06
CA VAL A 188 4.92 13.19 1.50
C VAL A 188 3.53 13.02 2.09
N LEU A 189 3.33 11.89 2.79
CA LEU A 189 2.07 11.53 3.42
C LEU A 189 2.20 11.49 4.94
N GLU A 190 1.25 12.10 5.63
CA GLU A 190 1.03 11.92 7.06
C GLU A 190 -0.19 11.03 7.28
N MET A 191 -0.01 9.91 7.95
CA MET A 191 -1.08 9.02 8.38
C MET A 191 -1.46 9.33 9.82
N ILE A 192 -2.73 9.61 10.05
CA ILE A 192 -3.26 9.97 11.37
C ILE A 192 -4.36 8.97 11.76
N SER A 193 -4.22 8.31 12.91
CA SER A 193 -5.22 7.41 13.48
C SER A 193 -5.24 7.55 15.00
N LYS A 194 -6.26 8.21 15.56
CA LYS A 194 -6.34 8.53 16.99
C LYS A 194 -5.07 9.20 17.50
N ASP A 195 -4.33 8.49 18.37
CA ASP A 195 -3.09 8.96 19.00
C ASP A 195 -1.83 8.56 18.21
N PHE A 196 -1.99 7.95 17.03
CA PHE A 196 -0.87 7.52 16.18
C PHE A 196 -0.69 8.45 14.99
N LYS A 197 0.57 8.82 14.73
CA LYS A 197 1.01 9.54 13.54
C LYS A 197 2.15 8.81 12.86
N GLY A 198 2.01 8.59 11.57
CA GLY A 198 3.06 8.02 10.72
C GLY A 198 3.40 8.97 9.58
N LEU A 199 4.68 9.16 9.29
CA LEU A 199 5.17 9.99 8.20
C LEU A 199 5.88 9.13 7.15
N PHE A 200 5.44 9.27 5.90
CA PHE A 200 6.01 8.62 4.73
C PHE A 200 6.56 9.70 3.80
N THR A 201 7.87 9.78 3.70
CA THR A 201 8.57 10.92 3.10
C THR A 201 8.94 10.71 1.64
N GLY A 202 8.70 9.50 1.09
CA GLY A 202 9.27 9.18 -0.23
C GLY A 202 10.79 9.38 -0.23
N ASP A 203 11.31 9.97 -1.29
CA ASP A 203 12.74 10.22 -1.45
C ASP A 203 13.09 11.70 -1.47
N ILE A 204 12.30 12.54 -0.74
CA ILE A 204 12.61 13.97 -0.62
C ILE A 204 14.03 14.19 -0.09
N GLY A 205 14.65 15.25 -0.56
CA GLY A 205 15.95 15.70 -0.08
C GLY A 205 15.85 16.74 1.03
N MET A 206 17.01 17.16 1.55
CA MET A 206 17.09 18.15 2.63
C MET A 206 16.37 19.47 2.32
N VAL A 207 16.34 19.89 1.06
CA VAL A 207 15.69 21.15 0.66
C VAL A 207 14.19 21.09 0.91
N THR A 208 13.55 19.97 0.59
CA THR A 208 12.12 19.79 0.83
C THR A 208 11.84 19.54 2.31
N GLU A 209 12.70 18.80 3.03
CA GLU A 209 12.60 18.65 4.49
C GLU A 209 12.62 20.01 5.20
N GLU A 210 13.57 20.88 4.86
CA GLU A 210 13.66 22.25 5.42
C GLU A 210 12.38 23.05 5.16
N LYS A 211 11.81 22.96 3.96
CA LYS A 211 10.55 23.64 3.64
C LYS A 211 9.38 23.11 4.50
N LEU A 212 9.28 21.80 4.69
CA LEU A 212 8.25 21.21 5.53
C LEU A 212 8.38 21.64 7.00
N ILE A 213 9.61 21.74 7.51
CA ILE A 213 9.90 22.26 8.87
C ILE A 213 9.50 23.75 8.97
N GLN A 214 9.97 24.58 8.02
CA GLN A 214 9.67 26.02 8.02
C GLN A 214 8.17 26.32 7.90
N ASN A 215 7.44 25.50 7.17
CA ASN A 215 5.98 25.62 7.02
C ASN A 215 5.21 25.10 8.25
N GLY A 216 5.90 24.56 9.27
CA GLY A 216 5.27 23.98 10.45
C GLY A 216 4.39 22.77 10.14
N CYS A 217 4.72 22.06 9.07
CA CYS A 217 3.93 20.91 8.61
C CYS A 217 4.28 19.62 9.36
N LEU A 218 5.42 19.57 10.06
CA LEU A 218 5.89 18.40 10.77
C LEU A 218 5.60 18.50 12.26
N GLU A 219 5.08 17.43 12.81
CA GLU A 219 4.83 17.23 14.23
C GLU A 219 5.54 15.96 14.69
N ASP A 220 5.55 15.68 15.99
CA ASP A 220 6.06 14.42 16.52
C ASP A 220 5.32 13.23 15.91
N VAL A 221 6.04 12.22 15.46
CA VAL A 221 5.50 11.03 14.81
C VAL A 221 5.94 9.75 15.53
N ASP A 222 5.05 8.76 15.54
CA ASP A 222 5.31 7.43 16.10
C ASP A 222 6.02 6.51 15.10
N PHE A 223 5.87 6.79 13.81
CA PHE A 223 6.47 6.05 12.71
C PHE A 223 7.03 7.00 11.67
N LEU A 224 8.27 6.82 11.29
CA LEU A 224 8.94 7.55 10.22
C LEU A 224 9.51 6.58 9.19
N LYS A 225 9.04 6.66 7.95
CA LYS A 225 9.80 6.16 6.81
C LYS A 225 10.83 7.23 6.46
N THR A 226 12.10 6.94 6.69
CA THR A 226 13.18 7.88 6.42
C THR A 226 13.29 8.19 4.93
N ALA A 227 13.52 9.46 4.62
CA ALA A 227 13.63 9.91 3.24
C ALA A 227 14.80 9.25 2.52
N HIS A 228 14.59 8.93 1.25
CA HIS A 228 15.59 8.41 0.30
C HIS A 228 16.42 7.26 0.90
N HIS A 229 15.72 6.28 1.48
CA HIS A 229 16.29 5.07 2.10
C HIS A 229 17.36 5.34 3.18
N GLY A 230 17.30 6.51 3.83
CA GLY A 230 18.30 6.95 4.83
C GLY A 230 19.59 7.47 4.19
N SER A 231 19.51 8.03 3.00
CA SER A 231 20.64 8.69 2.35
C SER A 231 21.18 9.83 3.21
N ARG A 232 22.50 9.98 3.25
CA ARG A 232 23.15 11.10 3.95
C ARG A 232 22.81 12.50 3.40
N TYR A 233 22.13 12.56 2.27
CA TYR A 233 21.73 13.80 1.61
C TYR A 233 20.26 14.13 1.80
N SER A 234 19.51 13.32 2.56
CA SER A 234 18.07 13.42 2.64
C SER A 234 17.53 13.59 4.05
N THR A 235 18.28 13.36 5.10
CA THR A 235 17.80 13.54 6.48
C THR A 235 18.72 14.48 7.21
N GLY A 236 18.23 15.70 7.49
CA GLY A 236 18.95 16.73 8.23
C GLY A 236 19.16 16.33 9.68
N ALA A 237 20.21 16.88 10.30
CA ALA A 237 20.57 16.64 11.72
C ALA A 237 19.91 17.61 12.70
N GLU A 238 18.95 18.45 12.26
CA GLU A 238 18.29 19.48 13.06
C GLU A 238 16.86 19.12 13.43
#